data_78a68ede7a058e0bf5c4eec6a1d83dd9
#
_entry.id   78a68ede7a058e0bf5c4eec6a1d83dd9
#
_cell.length_a   1.000
_cell.length_b   1.000
_cell.length_c   1.000
_cell.angle_alpha   90.00
_cell.angle_beta   90.00
_cell.angle_gamma   90.00
#
_symmetry.space_group_name_H-M   'P 1'
#
loop_
_entity.id
_entity.type
_entity.pdbx_description
1 polymer ?
#
loop_
_entity_poly.entity_id
_entity_poly.type
_entity_poly.pdbx_seq_one_letter_code
_entity_poly.pdbx_strand_id
1 'polypeptide(L)'
;MKRIMNLMVLISFWGCYSMYGAALQEEKTNFIPTQPHVNYQLKTTEGVAPKSIIFIISDGTGIGQYTVSYYANGEFAPARFDHVGLVATHPNDGECSTSCKRVTDSAASGTALSAGRKTYNGAIAVDVDKNPVKTMLEWAQENGMATGLVATSTVTHATPASFGAHVDYRKKEAEIAEQFAIADIDVILGGGKKFWPDSLISIYENRGGQFISDINTTVDSNKRILGLFSDSGLEKVHNGREVSTTQMAKLALENLDKDPDGFFVMIEESQVDWGGHSNSAEYIKGEMKSLNDLVNFALDYQSTHPDVLVVLTADHECGGVAVHDGNNGDLDVRFTSDYHSANFVPIWATGPGASVFDAFMDNTEIGKRLIEYIQE
;
A
#
# COMPACT_ATOMS: atom_id res chain seq x y z
N MET A 1 58.05 30.39 -65.61
CA MET A 1 56.98 29.40 -65.86
C MET A 1 56.70 28.72 -64.55
N LYS A 2 55.67 29.19 -63.89
CA LYS A 2 55.26 28.65 -62.54
C LYS A 2 54.04 27.76 -62.68
N ARG A 3 54.19 26.51 -62.25
CA ARG A 3 53.11 25.55 -62.13
C ARG A 3 52.31 25.90 -60.82
N ILE A 4 51.03 26.18 -60.97
CA ILE A 4 50.10 26.33 -59.84
C ILE A 4 49.50 24.93 -59.63
N MET A 5 49.75 24.38 -58.44
CA MET A 5 49.22 23.08 -58.01
C MET A 5 47.93 23.35 -57.23
N ASN A 6 46.80 22.98 -57.79
CA ASN A 6 45.51 23.02 -57.12
C ASN A 6 45.45 22.00 -55.99
N LEU A 7 45.35 22.44 -54.79
CA LEU A 7 45.08 21.60 -53.62
C LEU A 7 43.53 21.50 -53.44
N MET A 8 43.00 20.34 -53.83
CA MET A 8 41.62 20.01 -53.48
C MET A 8 41.56 19.66 -52.01
N VAL A 9 40.90 20.53 -51.24
CA VAL A 9 40.52 20.19 -49.86
C VAL A 9 39.27 19.38 -49.88
N LEU A 10 39.43 18.06 -49.65
CA LEU A 10 38.35 17.16 -49.35
C LEU A 10 37.87 17.47 -47.92
N ILE A 11 36.77 18.23 -47.78
CA ILE A 11 36.05 18.36 -46.54
C ILE A 11 35.22 17.07 -46.35
N SER A 12 35.74 16.15 -45.54
CA SER A 12 34.98 15.01 -45.10
C SER A 12 33.91 15.48 -44.12
N PHE A 13 32.64 15.48 -44.56
CA PHE A 13 31.48 15.51 -43.68
C PHE A 13 31.45 14.20 -42.89
N TRP A 14 32.20 14.12 -41.81
CA TRP A 14 31.89 13.19 -40.75
C TRP A 14 31.01 13.94 -39.77
N GLY A 15 29.72 13.59 -39.90
CA GLY A 15 28.64 14.18 -39.15
C GLY A 15 28.82 14.00 -37.66
N CYS A 16 28.48 15.01 -36.96
CA CYS A 16 28.12 15.01 -35.58
C CYS A 16 26.87 14.07 -35.38
N TYR A 17 27.12 12.78 -35.31
CA TYR A 17 26.26 11.86 -34.61
C TYR A 17 26.99 11.50 -33.30
N SER A 18 27.05 12.43 -32.40
CA SER A 18 27.50 12.10 -31.07
C SER A 18 26.72 12.93 -30.07
N MET A 19 26.13 12.16 -29.15
CA MET A 19 25.82 12.59 -27.79
C MET A 19 24.53 13.38 -27.59
N TYR A 20 23.41 12.67 -27.68
CA TYR A 20 22.35 12.88 -26.71
C TYR A 20 22.22 11.64 -25.81
N GLY A 21 23.33 11.25 -25.21
CA GLY A 21 23.38 10.57 -23.94
C GLY A 21 23.79 11.62 -22.92
N ALA A 22 22.93 12.59 -22.67
CA ALA A 22 23.07 13.41 -21.47
C ALA A 22 22.85 12.46 -20.31
N ALA A 23 23.94 12.01 -19.67
CA ALA A 23 23.88 11.55 -18.31
C ALA A 23 23.06 12.62 -17.56
N LEU A 24 21.94 12.22 -16.99
CA LEU A 24 21.18 13.08 -16.08
C LEU A 24 22.21 13.54 -15.05
N GLN A 25 22.61 14.82 -15.11
CA GLN A 25 23.42 15.41 -14.05
C GLN A 25 22.54 15.35 -12.81
N GLU A 26 22.92 14.54 -11.83
CA GLU A 26 22.41 14.68 -10.48
C GLU A 26 22.78 16.08 -9.99
N GLU A 27 21.88 17.02 -10.14
CA GLU A 27 22.00 18.29 -9.47
C GLU A 27 21.76 18.05 -7.98
N LYS A 28 22.83 17.82 -7.23
CA LYS A 28 22.79 17.75 -5.76
C LYS A 28 22.53 19.16 -5.23
N THR A 29 21.26 19.52 -5.13
CA THR A 29 20.87 20.74 -4.45
C THR A 29 20.98 20.51 -2.95
N ASN A 30 21.85 21.26 -2.28
CA ASN A 30 21.99 21.27 -0.83
C ASN A 30 20.90 22.15 -0.19
N PHE A 31 19.62 21.83 -0.42
CA PHE A 31 18.55 22.47 0.34
C PHE A 31 18.62 21.98 1.79
N ILE A 32 18.66 22.91 2.74
CA ILE A 32 18.46 22.58 4.15
C ILE A 32 16.96 22.29 4.32
N PRO A 33 16.56 21.06 4.65
CA PRO A 33 15.16 20.75 4.82
C PRO A 33 14.58 21.57 5.98
N THR A 34 13.48 22.24 5.73
CA THR A 34 12.68 22.86 6.80
C THR A 34 11.54 21.89 7.18
N GLN A 35 11.17 21.85 8.45
CA GLN A 35 9.95 21.19 8.87
C GLN A 35 8.75 21.92 8.25
N PRO A 36 7.92 21.26 7.45
CA PRO A 36 6.72 21.89 6.95
C PRO A 36 5.75 22.12 8.12
N HIS A 37 5.46 23.38 8.42
CA HIS A 37 4.37 23.75 9.32
C HIS A 37 3.09 23.86 8.47
N VAL A 38 2.44 22.74 8.22
CA VAL A 38 1.13 22.73 7.58
C VAL A 38 0.08 22.65 8.68
N ASN A 39 -0.75 23.67 8.77
CA ASN A 39 -1.98 23.57 9.55
C ASN A 39 -2.96 22.75 8.73
N TYR A 40 -3.08 21.46 9.05
CA TYR A 40 -4.11 20.60 8.47
C TYR A 40 -5.47 21.10 8.96
N GLN A 41 -6.22 21.77 8.10
CA GLN A 41 -7.62 22.07 8.37
C GLN A 41 -8.44 20.84 8.02
N LEU A 42 -8.62 19.98 9.00
CA LEU A 42 -9.51 18.83 8.86
C LEU A 42 -10.94 19.35 8.73
N LYS A 43 -11.64 18.91 7.71
CA LYS A 43 -13.08 19.15 7.63
C LYS A 43 -13.73 18.38 8.78
N THR A 44 -14.61 19.03 9.51
CA THR A 44 -15.46 18.36 10.51
C THR A 44 -16.41 17.42 9.79
N THR A 45 -16.60 16.24 10.33
CA THR A 45 -17.58 15.28 9.83
C THR A 45 -18.98 15.85 9.96
N GLU A 46 -19.57 16.31 8.86
CA GLU A 46 -21.00 16.48 8.76
C GLU A 46 -21.54 15.25 8.02
N GLY A 47 -21.92 14.20 8.74
CA GLY A 47 -22.43 12.98 8.08
C GLY A 47 -22.61 11.83 9.06
N VAL A 48 -23.30 10.81 8.59
CA VAL A 48 -23.48 9.54 9.31
C VAL A 48 -22.17 8.78 9.27
N ALA A 49 -21.71 8.26 10.41
CA ALA A 49 -20.56 7.36 10.47
C ALA A 49 -20.82 6.10 9.63
N PRO A 50 -19.81 5.52 8.98
CA PRO A 50 -19.95 4.25 8.28
C PRO A 50 -20.18 3.13 9.29
N LYS A 51 -21.04 2.17 8.94
CA LYS A 51 -21.20 0.94 9.71
C LYS A 51 -20.01 -0.01 9.48
N SER A 52 -19.45 0.00 8.27
CA SER A 52 -18.35 -0.89 7.90
C SER A 52 -17.32 -0.14 7.09
N ILE A 53 -16.06 -0.58 7.17
CA ILE A 53 -14.93 0.07 6.52
C ILE A 53 -14.13 -0.94 5.70
N ILE A 54 -13.94 -0.66 4.41
CA ILE A 54 -12.97 -1.32 3.54
C ILE A 54 -11.79 -0.36 3.35
N PHE A 55 -10.64 -0.66 3.95
CA PHE A 55 -9.45 0.14 3.85
C PHE A 55 -8.43 -0.54 2.93
N ILE A 56 -8.25 -0.02 1.72
CA ILE A 56 -7.33 -0.54 0.72
C ILE A 56 -6.02 0.23 0.79
N ILE A 57 -4.91 -0.50 0.91
CA ILE A 57 -3.54 0.05 0.86
C ILE A 57 -2.83 -0.55 -0.35
N SER A 58 -2.40 0.31 -1.29
CA SER A 58 -1.53 -0.09 -2.40
C SER A 58 -0.10 0.27 -2.06
N ASP A 59 0.68 -0.70 -1.55
CA ASP A 59 2.04 -0.50 -1.09
C ASP A 59 2.94 0.06 -2.21
N GLY A 60 3.71 1.10 -1.89
CA GLY A 60 4.66 1.71 -2.80
C GLY A 60 4.06 2.53 -3.95
N THR A 61 2.78 2.92 -3.86
CA THR A 61 2.03 3.46 -5.00
C THR A 61 1.86 4.97 -4.95
N GLY A 62 2.59 5.69 -5.78
CA GLY A 62 2.40 7.11 -6.04
C GLY A 62 1.72 7.40 -7.39
N ILE A 63 1.63 8.67 -7.74
CA ILE A 63 1.00 9.12 -9.00
C ILE A 63 1.69 8.51 -10.24
N GLY A 64 3.01 8.26 -10.18
CA GLY A 64 3.74 7.62 -11.27
C GLY A 64 3.20 6.22 -11.62
N GLN A 65 2.96 5.39 -10.60
CA GLN A 65 2.42 4.03 -10.75
C GLN A 65 0.99 4.05 -11.31
N TYR A 66 0.14 4.96 -10.82
CA TYR A 66 -1.20 5.16 -11.39
C TYR A 66 -1.13 5.64 -12.85
N THR A 67 -0.15 6.47 -13.19
CA THR A 67 0.06 6.92 -14.58
C THR A 67 0.48 5.77 -15.48
N VAL A 68 1.35 4.86 -14.99
CA VAL A 68 1.67 3.60 -15.71
C VAL A 68 0.40 2.80 -15.96
N SER A 69 -0.45 2.61 -14.93
CA SER A 69 -1.71 1.88 -15.09
C SER A 69 -2.62 2.50 -16.14
N TYR A 70 -2.81 3.81 -16.07
CA TYR A 70 -3.69 4.53 -16.99
C TYR A 70 -3.28 4.34 -18.47
N TYR A 71 -1.97 4.48 -18.76
CA TYR A 71 -1.50 4.38 -20.15
C TYR A 71 -1.18 2.95 -20.59
N ALA A 72 -0.69 2.08 -19.71
CA ALA A 72 -0.29 0.73 -20.09
C ALA A 72 -1.41 -0.31 -19.98
N ASN A 73 -2.38 -0.14 -19.06
CA ASN A 73 -3.54 -1.00 -18.90
C ASN A 73 -4.81 -0.40 -19.54
N GLY A 74 -4.82 0.91 -19.81
CA GLY A 74 -6.02 1.61 -20.26
C GLY A 74 -7.10 1.75 -19.18
N GLU A 75 -6.72 1.61 -17.89
CA GLU A 75 -7.64 1.56 -16.77
C GLU A 75 -7.18 2.48 -15.63
N PHE A 76 -8.15 3.16 -15.01
CA PHE A 76 -7.93 3.97 -13.82
C PHE A 76 -9.18 3.90 -12.93
N ALA A 77 -9.34 2.80 -12.22
CA ALA A 77 -10.47 2.55 -11.33
C ALA A 77 -10.66 3.63 -10.25
N PRO A 78 -9.59 4.31 -9.72
CA PRO A 78 -9.77 5.40 -8.76
C PRO A 78 -10.59 6.59 -9.27
N ALA A 79 -10.80 6.75 -10.59
CA ALA A 79 -11.70 7.77 -11.13
C ALA A 79 -13.18 7.59 -10.70
N ARG A 80 -13.53 6.44 -10.12
CA ARG A 80 -14.89 6.14 -9.64
C ARG A 80 -15.16 6.64 -8.22
N PHE A 81 -14.14 7.03 -7.47
CA PHE A 81 -14.30 7.58 -6.13
C PHE A 81 -14.87 9.00 -6.17
N ASP A 82 -15.62 9.38 -5.12
CA ASP A 82 -16.25 10.69 -5.01
C ASP A 82 -15.29 11.76 -4.46
N HIS A 83 -14.30 11.35 -3.68
CA HIS A 83 -13.41 12.23 -2.93
C HIS A 83 -11.95 11.87 -3.17
N VAL A 84 -11.09 12.89 -3.27
CA VAL A 84 -9.66 12.74 -3.51
C VAL A 84 -8.84 13.74 -2.70
N GLY A 85 -7.73 13.28 -2.14
CA GLY A 85 -6.77 14.10 -1.41
C GLY A 85 -5.33 13.67 -1.65
N LEU A 86 -4.41 14.31 -0.94
CA LEU A 86 -2.97 14.00 -0.95
C LEU A 86 -2.46 13.78 0.47
N VAL A 87 -1.50 12.89 0.61
CA VAL A 87 -1.02 12.39 1.91
C VAL A 87 0.49 12.53 2.02
N ALA A 88 0.96 13.11 3.14
CA ALA A 88 2.36 13.09 3.54
C ALA A 88 2.63 11.86 4.42
N THR A 89 3.72 11.13 4.14
CA THR A 89 3.97 9.79 4.70
C THR A 89 5.20 9.68 5.58
N HIS A 90 5.92 10.77 5.87
CA HIS A 90 7.19 10.75 6.58
C HIS A 90 7.10 10.02 7.94
N PRO A 91 8.18 9.30 8.37
CA PRO A 91 8.24 8.65 9.68
C PRO A 91 8.62 9.62 10.79
N ASN A 92 8.68 9.13 12.03
CA ASN A 92 9.28 9.83 13.17
C ASN A 92 10.54 9.06 13.64
N ASP A 93 11.66 9.30 12.97
CA ASP A 93 12.95 8.66 13.30
C ASP A 93 13.77 9.46 14.35
N GLY A 94 13.13 10.26 15.20
CA GLY A 94 13.76 11.00 16.28
C GLY A 94 13.74 12.53 16.13
N GLU A 95 14.51 13.24 16.95
CA GLU A 95 14.54 14.71 16.94
C GLU A 95 15.07 15.29 15.61
N CYS A 96 14.23 16.04 14.95
CA CYS A 96 14.44 16.61 13.61
C CYS A 96 15.42 17.79 13.56
N SER A 97 16.51 17.80 14.30
CA SER A 97 17.48 18.90 14.19
C SER A 97 18.48 18.75 13.04
N THR A 98 18.92 17.53 12.70
CA THR A 98 19.96 17.34 11.66
C THR A 98 19.87 16.02 10.88
N SER A 99 19.04 15.05 11.27
CA SER A 99 19.06 13.69 10.69
C SER A 99 17.71 13.05 10.45
N CYS A 100 16.63 13.82 10.42
CA CYS A 100 15.29 13.26 10.15
C CYS A 100 15.22 12.61 8.78
N LYS A 101 14.86 11.37 8.75
CA LYS A 101 14.45 10.72 7.51
C LYS A 101 13.13 11.29 7.03
N ARG A 102 13.03 11.50 5.74
CA ARG A 102 11.78 11.91 5.06
C ARG A 102 11.09 10.73 4.44
N VAL A 103 11.87 9.69 4.14
CA VAL A 103 11.41 8.49 3.46
C VAL A 103 11.03 7.47 4.51
N THR A 104 9.76 7.11 4.52
CA THR A 104 9.21 6.07 5.40
C THR A 104 9.46 4.68 4.84
N ASP A 105 9.30 3.66 5.70
CA ASP A 105 9.05 2.29 5.26
C ASP A 105 7.59 1.89 5.53
N SER A 106 7.18 0.74 5.02
CA SER A 106 5.80 0.25 5.18
C SER A 106 5.42 0.00 6.65
N ALA A 107 6.40 -0.29 7.53
CA ALA A 107 6.15 -0.52 8.95
C ALA A 107 5.75 0.77 9.68
N ALA A 108 6.56 1.82 9.54
CA ALA A 108 6.28 3.12 10.16
C ALA A 108 5.03 3.77 9.57
N SER A 109 4.84 3.67 8.25
CA SER A 109 3.65 4.20 7.60
C SER A 109 2.41 3.38 7.91
N GLY A 110 2.49 2.05 7.88
CA GLY A 110 1.41 1.17 8.31
C GLY A 110 0.97 1.45 9.75
N THR A 111 1.94 1.68 10.67
CA THR A 111 1.64 2.10 12.05
C THR A 111 0.95 3.46 12.09
N ALA A 112 1.39 4.43 11.27
CA ALA A 112 0.74 5.73 11.20
C ALA A 112 -0.71 5.64 10.69
N LEU A 113 -0.96 4.79 9.69
CA LEU A 113 -2.27 4.50 9.14
C LEU A 113 -3.16 3.73 10.13
N SER A 114 -2.63 2.72 10.82
CA SER A 114 -3.41 1.85 11.69
C SER A 114 -3.70 2.44 13.08
N ALA A 115 -2.77 3.22 13.63
CA ALA A 115 -2.85 3.73 15.00
C ALA A 115 -2.94 5.27 15.10
N GLY A 116 -2.93 5.99 13.96
CA GLY A 116 -2.95 7.46 13.95
C GLY A 116 -1.72 8.09 14.60
N ARG A 117 -0.57 7.38 14.64
CA ARG A 117 0.64 7.80 15.35
C ARG A 117 1.91 7.52 14.56
N LYS A 118 2.77 8.54 14.45
CA LYS A 118 4.10 8.38 13.84
C LYS A 118 5.03 7.56 14.73
N THR A 119 5.86 6.74 14.06
CA THR A 119 6.93 5.96 14.68
C THR A 119 8.16 5.88 13.78
N TYR A 120 9.21 5.18 14.20
CA TYR A 120 10.45 4.99 13.46
C TYR A 120 10.32 3.88 12.39
N ASN A 121 11.15 3.95 11.34
CA ASN A 121 11.19 2.93 10.30
C ASN A 121 11.49 1.54 10.87
N GLY A 122 10.68 0.56 10.48
CA GLY A 122 10.76 -0.82 10.98
C GLY A 122 9.84 -1.15 12.16
N ALA A 123 9.22 -0.16 12.80
CA ALA A 123 8.33 -0.37 13.95
C ALA A 123 6.94 -0.86 13.50
N ILE A 124 6.43 -1.89 14.14
CA ILE A 124 5.10 -2.47 13.93
C ILE A 124 4.21 -2.15 15.13
N ALA A 125 3.28 -1.22 14.96
CA ALA A 125 2.33 -0.77 15.96
C ALA A 125 2.95 -0.55 17.37
N VAL A 126 4.15 0.03 17.41
CA VAL A 126 4.80 0.53 18.61
C VAL A 126 5.20 1.99 18.42
N ASP A 127 5.25 2.74 19.52
CA ASP A 127 5.74 4.12 19.50
C ASP A 127 7.28 4.20 19.46
N VAL A 128 7.82 5.43 19.53
CA VAL A 128 9.27 5.68 19.49
C VAL A 128 10.02 5.06 20.69
N ASP A 129 9.32 4.84 21.79
CA ASP A 129 9.83 4.19 23.00
C ASP A 129 9.58 2.68 23.02
N LYS A 130 9.08 2.13 21.89
CA LYS A 130 8.74 0.71 21.68
C LYS A 130 7.57 0.20 22.51
N ASN A 131 6.73 1.07 23.02
CA ASN A 131 5.50 0.66 23.69
C ASN A 131 4.42 0.36 22.64
N PRO A 132 3.61 -0.70 22.80
CA PRO A 132 2.48 -0.98 21.94
C PRO A 132 1.53 0.21 21.84
N VAL A 133 1.06 0.50 20.61
CA VAL A 133 0.03 1.50 20.33
C VAL A 133 -1.19 0.82 19.75
N LYS A 134 -2.34 1.08 20.32
CA LYS A 134 -3.59 0.45 19.93
C LYS A 134 -3.96 0.81 18.49
N THR A 135 -4.27 -0.20 17.69
CA THR A 135 -4.60 -0.08 16.28
C THR A 135 -6.10 0.08 16.03
N MET A 136 -6.50 0.53 14.83
CA MET A 136 -7.91 0.60 14.45
C MET A 136 -8.56 -0.78 14.38
N LEU A 137 -7.83 -1.83 14.06
CA LEU A 137 -8.35 -3.20 14.10
C LEU A 137 -8.70 -3.62 15.53
N GLU A 138 -7.83 -3.33 16.50
CA GLU A 138 -8.11 -3.59 17.92
C GLU A 138 -9.27 -2.73 18.46
N TRP A 139 -9.43 -1.49 17.97
CA TRP A 139 -10.60 -0.68 18.26
C TRP A 139 -11.87 -1.30 17.68
N ALA A 140 -11.82 -1.81 16.44
CA ALA A 140 -12.96 -2.50 15.83
C ALA A 140 -13.37 -3.73 16.63
N GLN A 141 -12.41 -4.55 17.06
CA GLN A 141 -12.67 -5.71 17.92
C GLN A 141 -13.33 -5.33 19.25
N GLU A 142 -12.85 -4.26 19.91
CA GLU A 142 -13.46 -3.79 21.17
C GLU A 142 -14.90 -3.28 21.00
N ASN A 143 -15.23 -2.77 19.81
CA ASN A 143 -16.58 -2.31 19.47
C ASN A 143 -17.46 -3.43 18.88
N GLY A 144 -16.98 -4.68 18.91
CA GLY A 144 -17.76 -5.84 18.48
C GLY A 144 -17.81 -6.05 16.98
N MET A 145 -17.08 -5.26 16.18
CA MET A 145 -17.07 -5.40 14.73
C MET A 145 -16.24 -6.62 14.31
N ALA A 146 -16.64 -7.29 13.25
CA ALA A 146 -15.81 -8.30 12.60
C ALA A 146 -14.56 -7.67 11.95
N THR A 147 -13.43 -8.38 11.96
CA THR A 147 -12.14 -7.84 11.52
C THR A 147 -11.43 -8.71 10.50
N GLY A 148 -10.77 -8.07 9.52
CA GLY A 148 -10.06 -8.80 8.47
C GLY A 148 -8.76 -8.15 8.02
N LEU A 149 -7.80 -9.01 7.64
CA LEU A 149 -6.53 -8.65 7.01
C LEU A 149 -6.35 -9.47 5.73
N VAL A 150 -6.13 -8.80 4.62
CA VAL A 150 -5.86 -9.43 3.32
C VAL A 150 -4.60 -8.81 2.73
N ALA A 151 -3.66 -9.62 2.23
CA ALA A 151 -2.44 -9.09 1.61
C ALA A 151 -1.89 -10.01 0.51
N THR A 152 -1.25 -9.45 -0.51
CA THR A 152 -0.53 -10.23 -1.52
C THR A 152 0.92 -10.54 -1.14
N SER A 153 1.40 -9.96 -0.03
CA SER A 153 2.64 -10.33 0.67
C SER A 153 2.43 -11.52 1.61
N THR A 154 3.39 -11.76 2.52
CA THR A 154 3.13 -12.58 3.70
C THR A 154 2.13 -11.84 4.60
N VAL A 155 1.19 -12.54 5.22
CA VAL A 155 0.25 -11.93 6.17
C VAL A 155 0.97 -11.31 7.37
N THR A 156 2.20 -11.70 7.62
CA THR A 156 3.11 -11.17 8.65
C THR A 156 4.01 -10.04 8.15
N HIS A 157 3.88 -9.60 6.88
CA HIS A 157 4.62 -8.46 6.34
C HIS A 157 4.21 -7.16 7.05
N ALA A 158 5.01 -6.12 6.88
CA ALA A 158 4.92 -4.90 7.66
C ALA A 158 3.53 -4.26 7.68
N THR A 159 2.87 -4.15 6.53
CA THR A 159 1.58 -3.47 6.42
C THR A 159 0.47 -4.23 7.16
N PRO A 160 0.16 -5.51 6.86
CA PRO A 160 -0.85 -6.23 7.62
C PRO A 160 -0.47 -6.40 9.10
N ALA A 161 0.82 -6.61 9.40
CA ALA A 161 1.28 -6.72 10.79
C ALA A 161 1.00 -5.46 11.61
N SER A 162 1.13 -4.27 11.01
CA SER A 162 0.89 -2.98 11.68
C SER A 162 -0.56 -2.78 12.14
N PHE A 163 -1.50 -3.62 11.73
CA PHE A 163 -2.90 -3.57 12.15
C PHE A 163 -3.22 -4.52 13.30
N GLY A 164 -2.47 -5.62 13.46
CA GLY A 164 -2.86 -6.66 14.43
C GLY A 164 -1.71 -7.26 15.26
N ALA A 165 -0.50 -6.69 15.22
CA ALA A 165 0.65 -7.14 16.01
C ALA A 165 1.50 -5.97 16.50
N HIS A 166 2.32 -6.20 17.53
CA HIS A 166 3.19 -5.19 18.14
C HIS A 166 4.60 -5.74 18.30
N VAL A 167 5.51 -5.35 17.40
CA VAL A 167 6.92 -5.69 17.49
C VAL A 167 7.81 -4.49 17.15
N ASP A 168 8.97 -4.40 17.77
CA ASP A 168 9.90 -3.28 17.58
C ASP A 168 10.65 -3.34 16.24
N TYR A 169 10.49 -4.44 15.46
CA TYR A 169 11.13 -4.57 14.16
C TYR A 169 10.42 -5.53 13.22
N ARG A 170 10.05 -5.05 12.03
CA ARG A 170 9.24 -5.73 11.00
C ARG A 170 9.75 -7.10 10.53
N LYS A 171 11.06 -7.39 10.69
CA LYS A 171 11.60 -8.70 10.30
C LYS A 171 11.36 -9.82 11.31
N LYS A 172 10.67 -9.53 12.41
CA LYS A 172 10.25 -10.52 13.40
C LYS A 172 8.95 -11.24 12.97
N GLU A 173 8.86 -11.68 11.70
CA GLU A 173 7.64 -12.25 11.15
C GLU A 173 7.15 -13.51 11.88
N ALA A 174 8.05 -14.29 12.47
CA ALA A 174 7.66 -15.43 13.31
C ALA A 174 6.95 -14.98 14.61
N GLU A 175 7.44 -13.93 15.27
CA GLU A 175 6.80 -13.33 16.46
C GLU A 175 5.44 -12.71 16.11
N ILE A 176 5.33 -12.09 14.92
CA ILE A 176 4.06 -11.57 14.40
C ILE A 176 3.05 -12.71 14.16
N ALA A 177 3.50 -13.83 13.57
CA ALA A 177 2.65 -14.99 13.37
C ALA A 177 2.13 -15.58 14.70
N GLU A 178 2.99 -15.62 15.75
CA GLU A 178 2.60 -16.06 17.09
C GLU A 178 1.51 -15.14 17.68
N GLN A 179 1.62 -13.81 17.49
CA GLN A 179 0.59 -12.87 17.93
C GLN A 179 -0.72 -13.07 17.15
N PHE A 180 -0.66 -13.23 15.83
CA PHE A 180 -1.83 -13.48 15.01
C PHE A 180 -2.54 -14.80 15.34
N ALA A 181 -1.82 -15.83 15.72
CA ALA A 181 -2.40 -17.12 16.10
C ALA A 181 -3.30 -17.06 17.34
N ILE A 182 -3.07 -16.05 18.20
CA ILE A 182 -3.85 -15.84 19.41
C ILE A 182 -4.75 -14.58 19.36
N ALA A 183 -4.58 -13.73 18.36
CA ALA A 183 -5.48 -12.61 18.11
C ALA A 183 -6.85 -13.12 17.64
N ASP A 184 -7.89 -12.36 17.97
CA ASP A 184 -9.27 -12.71 17.61
C ASP A 184 -9.66 -12.02 16.28
N ILE A 185 -8.76 -12.09 15.27
CA ILE A 185 -9.01 -11.59 13.93
C ILE A 185 -9.83 -12.61 13.15
N ASP A 186 -10.98 -12.20 12.58
CA ASP A 186 -11.92 -13.12 11.97
C ASP A 186 -11.43 -13.68 10.63
N VAL A 187 -10.75 -12.86 9.83
CA VAL A 187 -10.24 -13.29 8.52
C VAL A 187 -8.81 -12.80 8.32
N ILE A 188 -7.88 -13.73 8.06
CA ILE A 188 -6.49 -13.45 7.68
C ILE A 188 -6.20 -14.22 6.39
N LEU A 189 -5.96 -13.50 5.26
CA LEU A 189 -5.72 -14.13 3.96
C LEU A 189 -4.49 -13.55 3.27
N GLY A 190 -3.61 -14.42 2.77
CA GLY A 190 -2.43 -14.00 2.01
C GLY A 190 -1.40 -15.09 1.81
N GLY A 191 -0.12 -14.69 1.77
CA GLY A 191 1.03 -15.60 1.76
C GLY A 191 1.64 -15.80 3.14
N GLY A 192 2.81 -16.46 3.20
CA GLY A 192 3.61 -16.53 4.43
C GLY A 192 3.53 -17.83 5.20
N LYS A 193 3.10 -18.94 4.58
CA LYS A 193 3.01 -20.27 5.22
C LYS A 193 4.32 -20.65 5.94
N LYS A 194 5.48 -20.21 5.44
CA LYS A 194 6.79 -20.49 6.05
C LYS A 194 6.94 -19.98 7.50
N PHE A 195 6.14 -18.98 7.92
CA PHE A 195 6.15 -18.45 9.30
C PHE A 195 5.10 -19.12 10.20
N TRP A 196 4.31 -20.04 9.66
CA TRP A 196 3.26 -20.76 10.34
C TRP A 196 3.55 -22.26 10.42
N PRO A 197 4.42 -22.71 11.34
CA PRO A 197 4.63 -24.14 11.55
C PRO A 197 3.32 -24.81 11.96
N ASP A 198 3.19 -26.12 11.72
CA ASP A 198 1.96 -26.87 12.00
C ASP A 198 1.51 -26.77 13.47
N SER A 199 2.45 -26.60 14.39
CA SER A 199 2.15 -26.35 15.81
C SER A 199 1.40 -25.03 16.02
N LEU A 200 1.76 -23.98 15.29
CA LEU A 200 1.12 -22.67 15.39
C LEU A 200 -0.25 -22.68 14.72
N ILE A 201 -0.39 -23.35 13.58
CA ILE A 201 -1.70 -23.58 12.93
C ILE A 201 -2.62 -24.36 13.86
N SER A 202 -2.10 -25.39 14.54
CA SER A 202 -2.90 -26.15 15.54
C SER A 202 -3.36 -25.28 16.70
N ILE A 203 -2.56 -24.30 17.14
CA ILE A 203 -2.99 -23.33 18.17
C ILE A 203 -4.16 -22.50 17.64
N TYR A 204 -4.06 -21.97 16.41
CA TYR A 204 -5.13 -21.19 15.79
C TYR A 204 -6.42 -22.00 15.66
N GLU A 205 -6.35 -23.25 15.17
CA GLU A 205 -7.51 -24.14 15.01
C GLU A 205 -8.14 -24.54 16.35
N ASN A 206 -7.32 -24.84 17.38
CA ASN A 206 -7.80 -25.14 18.73
C ASN A 206 -8.52 -23.97 19.41
N ARG A 207 -8.28 -22.73 18.92
CA ARG A 207 -8.98 -21.52 19.34
C ARG A 207 -10.25 -21.25 18.49
N GLY A 208 -10.69 -22.21 17.68
CA GLY A 208 -11.91 -22.12 16.88
C GLY A 208 -11.70 -21.56 15.47
N GLY A 209 -10.45 -21.44 15.01
CA GLY A 209 -10.14 -21.05 13.63
C GLY A 209 -10.25 -22.22 12.65
N GLN A 210 -10.26 -21.90 11.36
CA GLN A 210 -10.10 -22.82 10.25
C GLN A 210 -8.93 -22.38 9.39
N PHE A 211 -7.97 -23.28 9.19
CA PHE A 211 -6.86 -23.07 8.24
C PHE A 211 -7.26 -23.57 6.86
N ILE A 212 -6.95 -22.79 5.82
CA ILE A 212 -7.09 -23.16 4.41
C ILE A 212 -5.80 -22.84 3.63
N SER A 213 -5.45 -23.68 2.67
CA SER A 213 -4.33 -23.47 1.74
C SER A 213 -4.76 -23.40 0.27
N ASP A 214 -6.06 -23.57 0.02
CA ASP A 214 -6.70 -23.42 -1.30
C ASP A 214 -7.88 -22.48 -1.15
N ILE A 215 -7.93 -21.43 -1.96
CA ILE A 215 -8.97 -20.40 -1.96
C ILE A 215 -10.38 -20.97 -2.24
N ASN A 216 -10.46 -22.13 -2.90
CA ASN A 216 -11.72 -22.82 -3.21
C ASN A 216 -12.20 -23.73 -2.08
N THR A 217 -11.47 -23.81 -0.97
CA THR A 217 -11.89 -24.61 0.20
C THR A 217 -13.17 -24.02 0.79
N THR A 218 -14.16 -24.88 1.03
CA THR A 218 -15.38 -24.47 1.75
C THR A 218 -15.03 -24.04 3.16
N VAL A 219 -15.40 -22.83 3.53
CA VAL A 219 -15.20 -22.31 4.89
C VAL A 219 -16.46 -22.44 5.73
N ASP A 220 -16.25 -22.71 7.01
CA ASP A 220 -17.31 -22.65 8.01
C ASP A 220 -17.51 -21.20 8.44
N SER A 221 -18.66 -20.65 8.12
CA SER A 221 -18.98 -19.23 8.38
C SER A 221 -19.07 -18.86 9.88
N ASN A 222 -18.98 -19.84 10.77
CA ASN A 222 -18.94 -19.61 12.23
C ASN A 222 -17.50 -19.65 12.77
N LYS A 223 -16.50 -19.79 11.90
CA LYS A 223 -15.10 -19.88 12.30
C LYS A 223 -14.30 -18.73 11.76
N ARG A 224 -13.29 -18.33 12.50
CA ARG A 224 -12.24 -17.46 11.98
C ARG A 224 -11.45 -18.19 10.90
N ILE A 225 -10.96 -17.46 9.89
CA ILE A 225 -10.31 -18.04 8.71
C ILE A 225 -8.86 -17.57 8.64
N LEU A 226 -7.93 -18.54 8.56
CA LEU A 226 -6.53 -18.32 8.20
C LEU A 226 -6.28 -18.96 6.83
N GLY A 227 -6.17 -18.16 5.78
CA GLY A 227 -5.83 -18.62 4.42
C GLY A 227 -4.40 -18.26 4.03
N LEU A 228 -3.54 -19.26 3.85
CA LEU A 228 -2.14 -19.08 3.46
C LEU A 228 -1.89 -19.80 2.13
N PHE A 229 -1.82 -19.04 1.05
CA PHE A 229 -1.83 -19.55 -0.33
C PHE A 229 -0.44 -19.64 -0.96
N SER A 230 0.61 -19.25 -0.23
CA SER A 230 2.03 -19.35 -0.66
C SER A 230 2.95 -19.42 0.55
N ASP A 231 4.12 -20.01 0.39
CA ASP A 231 5.16 -20.01 1.43
C ASP A 231 5.73 -18.62 1.73
N SER A 232 5.85 -17.80 0.70
CA SER A 232 6.27 -16.38 0.78
C SER A 232 5.11 -15.47 0.38
N GLY A 233 5.35 -14.30 -0.21
CA GLY A 233 4.30 -13.54 -0.88
C GLY A 233 3.70 -14.34 -2.05
N LEU A 234 2.52 -13.96 -2.50
CA LEU A 234 1.88 -14.59 -3.67
C LEU A 234 2.74 -14.38 -4.92
N GLU A 235 2.53 -15.17 -5.95
CA GLU A 235 3.22 -15.01 -7.23
C GLU A 235 2.85 -13.65 -7.87
N LYS A 236 3.75 -13.10 -8.66
CA LYS A 236 3.54 -11.87 -9.42
C LYS A 236 2.40 -12.04 -10.43
N VAL A 237 1.60 -10.99 -10.63
CA VAL A 237 0.50 -11.06 -11.61
C VAL A 237 0.99 -11.43 -13.01
N HIS A 238 2.09 -10.82 -13.48
CA HIS A 238 2.63 -11.09 -14.82
C HIS A 238 3.27 -12.47 -14.96
N ASN A 239 3.50 -13.19 -13.86
CA ASN A 239 3.95 -14.60 -13.86
C ASN A 239 2.78 -15.58 -13.70
N GLY A 240 1.53 -15.11 -13.62
CA GLY A 240 0.33 -15.96 -13.51
C GLY A 240 -0.09 -16.25 -12.08
N ARG A 241 -0.23 -15.21 -11.23
CA ARG A 241 -0.81 -15.34 -9.89
C ARG A 241 -2.14 -16.11 -9.94
N GLU A 242 -2.22 -17.23 -9.22
CA GLU A 242 -3.41 -18.09 -9.18
C GLU A 242 -4.50 -17.55 -8.26
N VAL A 243 -4.12 -16.99 -7.12
CA VAL A 243 -5.06 -16.40 -6.14
C VAL A 243 -4.98 -14.89 -6.22
N SER A 244 -6.02 -14.25 -6.75
CA SER A 244 -6.07 -12.79 -6.87
C SER A 244 -6.47 -12.11 -5.55
N THR A 245 -6.07 -10.85 -5.40
CA THR A 245 -6.49 -10.01 -4.28
C THR A 245 -8.02 -9.89 -4.22
N THR A 246 -8.67 -9.78 -5.38
CA THR A 246 -10.14 -9.72 -5.48
C THR A 246 -10.82 -11.00 -4.98
N GLN A 247 -10.25 -12.19 -5.25
CA GLN A 247 -10.79 -13.45 -4.73
C GLN A 247 -10.70 -13.51 -3.19
N MET A 248 -9.55 -13.08 -2.64
CA MET A 248 -9.36 -13.00 -1.18
C MET A 248 -10.30 -11.96 -0.55
N ALA A 249 -10.43 -10.77 -1.15
CA ALA A 249 -11.35 -9.73 -0.71
C ALA A 249 -12.81 -10.23 -0.69
N LYS A 250 -13.23 -10.94 -1.75
CA LYS A 250 -14.55 -11.53 -1.82
C LYS A 250 -14.79 -12.54 -0.68
N LEU A 251 -13.86 -13.48 -0.45
CA LEU A 251 -13.95 -14.43 0.66
C LEU A 251 -14.00 -13.73 2.01
N ALA A 252 -13.22 -12.67 2.20
CA ALA A 252 -13.22 -11.89 3.43
C ALA A 252 -14.61 -11.25 3.65
N LEU A 253 -15.12 -10.49 2.67
CA LEU A 253 -16.41 -9.80 2.81
C LEU A 253 -17.57 -10.76 2.99
N GLU A 254 -17.60 -11.91 2.30
CA GLU A 254 -18.64 -12.96 2.50
C GLU A 254 -18.70 -13.49 3.94
N ASN A 255 -17.62 -13.36 4.70
CA ASN A 255 -17.55 -13.79 6.10
C ASN A 255 -17.76 -12.64 7.09
N LEU A 256 -17.22 -11.46 6.81
CA LEU A 256 -17.29 -10.30 7.70
C LEU A 256 -18.66 -9.61 7.69
N ASP A 257 -19.33 -9.55 6.54
CA ASP A 257 -20.63 -8.85 6.36
C ASP A 257 -21.81 -9.50 7.12
N LYS A 258 -21.57 -10.62 7.76
CA LYS A 258 -22.58 -11.30 8.61
C LYS A 258 -22.69 -10.68 9.99
N ASP A 259 -21.69 -9.91 10.39
CA ASP A 259 -21.67 -9.29 11.71
C ASP A 259 -22.69 -8.15 11.79
N PRO A 260 -23.61 -8.15 12.76
CA PRO A 260 -24.63 -7.12 12.90
C PRO A 260 -24.04 -5.75 13.30
N ASP A 261 -22.85 -5.73 13.90
CA ASP A 261 -22.15 -4.51 14.32
C ASP A 261 -21.26 -3.93 13.22
N GLY A 262 -21.20 -4.59 12.04
CA GLY A 262 -20.41 -4.21 10.89
C GLY A 262 -19.00 -4.81 10.91
N PHE A 263 -18.12 -4.30 10.03
CA PHE A 263 -16.78 -4.84 9.92
C PHE A 263 -15.73 -3.76 9.61
N PHE A 264 -14.49 -4.08 9.99
CA PHE A 264 -13.28 -3.41 9.50
C PHE A 264 -12.41 -4.42 8.75
N VAL A 265 -12.07 -4.12 7.49
CA VAL A 265 -11.11 -4.94 6.73
C VAL A 265 -10.04 -4.07 6.09
N MET A 266 -8.77 -4.43 6.33
CA MET A 266 -7.65 -3.90 5.58
C MET A 266 -7.28 -4.86 4.45
N ILE A 267 -7.16 -4.34 3.23
CA ILE A 267 -6.79 -5.11 2.04
C ILE A 267 -5.57 -4.46 1.40
N GLU A 268 -4.49 -5.19 1.29
CA GLU A 268 -3.23 -4.71 0.74
C GLU A 268 -2.93 -5.32 -0.63
N GLU A 269 -2.73 -4.46 -1.64
CA GLU A 269 -1.99 -4.82 -2.86
C GLU A 269 -0.51 -4.51 -2.63
N SER A 270 0.23 -5.52 -2.14
CA SER A 270 1.57 -5.34 -1.57
C SER A 270 2.69 -5.19 -2.60
N GLN A 271 2.46 -5.63 -3.84
CA GLN A 271 3.60 -5.91 -4.74
C GLN A 271 3.85 -4.82 -5.79
N VAL A 272 3.10 -3.74 -5.78
CA VAL A 272 3.45 -2.54 -6.57
C VAL A 272 4.79 -1.98 -6.06
N ASP A 273 4.99 -1.98 -4.74
CA ASP A 273 6.24 -1.64 -4.08
C ASP A 273 7.43 -2.50 -4.60
N TRP A 274 7.25 -3.82 -4.67
CA TRP A 274 8.29 -4.72 -5.18
C TRP A 274 8.60 -4.47 -6.65
N GLY A 275 7.61 -4.03 -7.43
CA GLY A 275 7.80 -3.56 -8.80
C GLY A 275 8.66 -2.30 -8.86
N GLY A 276 8.44 -1.35 -7.93
CA GLY A 276 9.24 -0.15 -7.74
C GLY A 276 10.69 -0.47 -7.35
N HIS A 277 10.89 -1.30 -6.33
CA HIS A 277 12.22 -1.78 -5.91
C HIS A 277 12.99 -2.50 -7.02
N SER A 278 12.29 -3.22 -7.88
CA SER A 278 12.88 -3.92 -9.02
C SER A 278 13.10 -3.02 -10.25
N ASN A 279 12.67 -1.76 -10.21
CA ASN A 279 12.63 -0.84 -11.34
C ASN A 279 12.00 -1.50 -12.60
N SER A 280 10.89 -2.23 -12.39
CA SER A 280 10.23 -3.02 -13.42
C SER A 280 8.85 -2.48 -13.76
N ALA A 281 8.73 -1.81 -14.89
CA ALA A 281 7.45 -1.29 -15.39
C ALA A 281 6.43 -2.41 -15.66
N GLU A 282 6.88 -3.58 -16.14
CA GLU A 282 5.99 -4.73 -16.40
C GLU A 282 5.43 -5.31 -15.09
N TYR A 283 6.24 -5.34 -14.02
CA TYR A 283 5.78 -5.76 -12.70
C TYR A 283 4.72 -4.78 -12.16
N ILE A 284 5.04 -3.47 -12.16
CA ILE A 284 4.10 -2.42 -11.74
C ILE A 284 2.79 -2.52 -12.54
N LYS A 285 2.87 -2.64 -13.86
CA LYS A 285 1.71 -2.77 -14.74
C LYS A 285 0.79 -3.92 -14.33
N GLY A 286 1.37 -5.09 -14.04
CA GLY A 286 0.62 -6.28 -13.61
C GLY A 286 -0.09 -6.07 -12.26
N GLU A 287 0.64 -5.56 -11.26
CA GLU A 287 0.07 -5.33 -9.93
C GLU A 287 -0.97 -4.20 -9.93
N MET A 288 -0.74 -3.15 -10.72
CA MET A 288 -1.72 -2.06 -10.89
C MET A 288 -3.00 -2.53 -11.60
N LYS A 289 -2.92 -3.57 -12.46
CA LYS A 289 -4.15 -4.20 -12.98
C LYS A 289 -4.90 -4.92 -11.87
N SER A 290 -4.22 -5.68 -11.02
CA SER A 290 -4.83 -6.33 -9.85
C SER A 290 -5.49 -5.31 -8.92
N LEU A 291 -4.83 -4.17 -8.67
CA LEU A 291 -5.40 -3.07 -7.90
C LEU A 291 -6.67 -2.50 -8.55
N ASN A 292 -6.70 -2.29 -9.87
CA ASN A 292 -7.92 -1.81 -10.54
C ASN A 292 -9.08 -2.81 -10.39
N ASP A 293 -8.80 -4.11 -10.54
CA ASP A 293 -9.80 -5.17 -10.38
C ASP A 293 -10.35 -5.18 -8.93
N LEU A 294 -9.48 -5.04 -7.92
CA LEU A 294 -9.86 -4.92 -6.51
C LEU A 294 -10.70 -3.66 -6.23
N VAL A 295 -10.27 -2.51 -6.72
CA VAL A 295 -10.99 -1.23 -6.53
C VAL A 295 -12.36 -1.27 -7.17
N ASN A 296 -12.47 -1.80 -8.39
CA ASN A 296 -13.77 -1.97 -9.05
C ASN A 296 -14.68 -2.88 -8.23
N PHE A 297 -14.18 -4.01 -7.73
CA PHE A 297 -14.93 -4.90 -6.87
C PHE A 297 -15.41 -4.21 -5.58
N ALA A 298 -14.53 -3.48 -4.89
CA ALA A 298 -14.87 -2.80 -3.64
C ALA A 298 -15.94 -1.71 -3.85
N LEU A 299 -15.85 -0.95 -4.95
CA LEU A 299 -16.84 0.08 -5.28
C LEU A 299 -18.17 -0.50 -5.77
N ASP A 300 -18.16 -1.63 -6.48
CA ASP A 300 -19.37 -2.37 -6.83
C ASP A 300 -20.07 -2.94 -5.57
N TYR A 301 -19.28 -3.45 -4.62
CA TYR A 301 -19.78 -3.87 -3.32
C TYR A 301 -20.42 -2.69 -2.56
N GLN A 302 -19.71 -1.56 -2.43
CA GLN A 302 -20.19 -0.36 -1.77
C GLN A 302 -21.50 0.16 -2.39
N SER A 303 -21.65 0.09 -3.72
CA SER A 303 -22.87 0.55 -4.40
C SER A 303 -24.14 -0.19 -3.97
N THR A 304 -24.01 -1.41 -3.44
CA THR A 304 -25.08 -2.23 -2.91
C THR A 304 -25.14 -2.25 -1.38
N HIS A 305 -24.11 -1.72 -0.71
CA HIS A 305 -23.97 -1.58 0.74
C HIS A 305 -23.66 -0.11 1.08
N PRO A 306 -24.66 0.77 1.06
CA PRO A 306 -24.44 2.23 1.14
C PRO A 306 -23.94 2.72 2.51
N ASP A 307 -23.93 1.87 3.52
CA ASP A 307 -23.37 2.10 4.86
C ASP A 307 -21.88 1.75 4.98
N VAL A 308 -21.25 1.31 3.88
CA VAL A 308 -19.83 0.99 3.81
C VAL A 308 -19.03 2.19 3.32
N LEU A 309 -17.96 2.53 4.05
CA LEU A 309 -16.91 3.46 3.62
C LEU A 309 -15.80 2.67 2.93
N VAL A 310 -15.44 3.05 1.71
CA VAL A 310 -14.25 2.53 1.01
C VAL A 310 -13.21 3.64 0.95
N VAL A 311 -12.01 3.35 1.46
CA VAL A 311 -10.83 4.24 1.39
C VAL A 311 -9.70 3.52 0.69
N LEU A 312 -9.06 4.18 -0.27
CA LEU A 312 -7.86 3.71 -0.96
C LEU A 312 -6.73 4.72 -0.76
N THR A 313 -5.58 4.27 -0.28
CA THR A 313 -4.35 5.08 -0.23
C THR A 313 -3.12 4.21 -0.48
N ALA A 314 -1.94 4.81 -0.35
CA ALA A 314 -0.66 4.10 -0.27
C ALA A 314 0.04 4.46 1.04
N ASP A 315 0.94 3.61 1.45
CA ASP A 315 1.82 3.86 2.59
C ASP A 315 3.00 4.78 2.23
N HIS A 316 3.54 4.67 1.03
CA HIS A 316 4.57 5.52 0.41
C HIS A 316 4.58 5.34 -1.11
N GLU A 317 5.49 6.04 -1.79
CA GLU A 317 5.84 5.81 -3.19
C GLU A 317 7.17 5.05 -3.27
N CYS A 318 7.33 4.19 -4.28
CA CYS A 318 8.54 3.40 -4.51
C CYS A 318 9.03 3.51 -5.96
N GLY A 319 10.36 3.66 -6.11
CA GLY A 319 11.03 3.74 -7.40
C GLY A 319 11.19 5.16 -7.98
N GLY A 320 10.47 6.14 -7.46
CA GLY A 320 10.48 7.51 -8.01
C GLY A 320 10.06 7.51 -9.48
N VAL A 321 8.87 6.92 -9.77
CA VAL A 321 8.41 6.60 -11.12
C VAL A 321 7.96 7.84 -11.88
N ALA A 322 8.44 7.99 -13.12
CA ALA A 322 7.97 8.98 -14.08
C ALA A 322 7.69 8.33 -15.44
N VAL A 323 6.65 8.80 -16.13
CA VAL A 323 6.23 8.28 -17.44
C VAL A 323 6.47 9.35 -18.49
N HIS A 324 7.15 8.96 -19.58
CA HIS A 324 7.51 9.81 -20.70
C HIS A 324 7.09 9.16 -22.02
N ASP A 325 7.12 9.93 -23.09
CA ASP A 325 7.00 9.38 -24.43
C ASP A 325 8.26 8.61 -24.80
N GLY A 326 8.08 7.37 -25.17
CA GLY A 326 9.14 6.52 -25.76
C GLY A 326 9.24 6.67 -27.27
N ASN A 327 10.06 5.83 -27.87
CA ASN A 327 10.17 5.79 -29.34
C ASN A 327 8.98 5.07 -29.97
N ASN A 328 8.53 5.53 -31.12
CA ASN A 328 7.45 4.90 -31.90
C ASN A 328 6.08 4.80 -31.19
N GLY A 329 5.82 5.67 -30.20
CA GLY A 329 4.58 5.66 -29.44
C GLY A 329 4.55 4.72 -28.24
N ASP A 330 5.69 4.12 -27.90
CA ASP A 330 5.84 3.34 -26.67
C ASP A 330 5.87 4.27 -25.44
N LEU A 331 5.64 3.70 -24.25
CA LEU A 331 5.87 4.40 -22.99
C LEU A 331 7.33 4.25 -22.54
N ASP A 332 7.94 5.33 -22.11
CA ASP A 332 9.25 5.34 -21.46
C ASP A 332 9.05 5.55 -19.95
N VAL A 333 9.04 4.45 -19.20
CA VAL A 333 8.88 4.46 -17.74
C VAL A 333 10.26 4.53 -17.11
N ARG A 334 10.50 5.61 -16.36
CA ARG A 334 11.78 5.87 -15.71
C ARG A 334 11.68 5.78 -14.21
N PHE A 335 12.78 5.31 -13.60
CA PHE A 335 12.94 5.19 -12.17
C PHE A 335 14.10 6.06 -11.71
N THR A 336 13.93 6.74 -10.59
CA THR A 336 14.98 7.58 -9.99
C THR A 336 15.65 6.92 -8.79
N SER A 337 15.09 5.82 -8.28
CA SER A 337 15.58 5.06 -7.14
C SER A 337 15.18 3.59 -7.25
N ASP A 338 15.88 2.72 -6.56
CA ASP A 338 15.48 1.34 -6.25
C ASP A 338 14.85 1.22 -4.84
N TYR A 339 14.49 2.37 -4.25
CA TYR A 339 13.93 2.49 -2.91
C TYR A 339 12.73 3.44 -2.90
N HIS A 340 12.15 3.64 -1.72
CA HIS A 340 11.01 4.54 -1.53
C HIS A 340 11.41 6.00 -1.76
N SER A 341 10.45 6.83 -2.09
CA SER A 341 10.61 8.27 -2.15
C SER A 341 9.76 8.98 -1.09
N ALA A 342 10.04 10.26 -0.87
CA ALA A 342 9.25 11.12 0.02
C ALA A 342 8.11 11.83 -0.73
N ASN A 343 7.76 11.38 -1.93
CA ASN A 343 6.66 11.93 -2.70
C ASN A 343 5.33 11.73 -1.95
N PHE A 344 4.43 12.70 -2.07
CA PHE A 344 3.08 12.53 -1.56
C PHE A 344 2.37 11.41 -2.32
N VAL A 345 1.52 10.69 -1.61
CA VAL A 345 0.66 9.67 -2.20
C VAL A 345 -0.79 10.16 -2.23
N PRO A 346 -1.62 9.69 -3.15
CA PRO A 346 -3.01 10.05 -3.18
C PRO A 346 -3.83 9.27 -2.15
N ILE A 347 -4.99 9.82 -1.79
CA ILE A 347 -6.06 9.13 -1.07
C ILE A 347 -7.36 9.34 -1.84
N TRP A 348 -8.16 8.30 -1.92
CA TRP A 348 -9.52 8.33 -2.48
C TRP A 348 -10.49 7.72 -1.48
N ALA A 349 -11.70 8.25 -1.45
CA ALA A 349 -12.75 7.72 -0.59
C ALA A 349 -14.14 7.86 -1.22
N THR A 350 -15.03 6.93 -0.88
CA THR A 350 -16.46 6.99 -1.22
C THR A 350 -17.29 6.30 -0.15
N GLY A 351 -18.52 6.76 0.06
CA GLY A 351 -19.43 6.28 1.10
C GLY A 351 -19.56 7.24 2.28
N PRO A 352 -20.22 6.81 3.37
CA PRO A 352 -20.43 7.65 4.54
C PRO A 352 -19.12 8.17 5.13
N GLY A 353 -19.04 9.45 5.45
CA GLY A 353 -17.85 10.08 6.01
C GLY A 353 -16.71 10.36 5.03
N ALA A 354 -16.81 9.98 3.76
CA ALA A 354 -15.71 10.09 2.78
C ALA A 354 -15.19 11.51 2.55
N SER A 355 -16.04 12.54 2.71
CA SER A 355 -15.69 13.95 2.41
C SER A 355 -14.56 14.53 3.29
N VAL A 356 -14.23 13.91 4.43
CA VAL A 356 -13.11 14.35 5.27
C VAL A 356 -11.75 14.13 4.62
N PHE A 357 -11.69 13.25 3.62
CA PHE A 357 -10.47 12.92 2.89
C PHE A 357 -10.20 13.85 1.70
N ASP A 358 -11.09 14.80 1.37
CA ASP A 358 -10.87 15.89 0.38
C ASP A 358 -9.88 16.94 0.89
N ALA A 359 -8.64 16.53 1.21
CA ALA A 359 -7.67 17.43 1.78
C ALA A 359 -6.23 16.99 1.50
N PHE A 360 -5.27 17.91 1.75
CA PHE A 360 -3.90 17.51 2.00
C PHE A 360 -3.77 17.18 3.50
N MET A 361 -3.26 15.99 3.81
CA MET A 361 -3.18 15.52 5.20
C MET A 361 -1.91 14.72 5.48
N ASP A 362 -1.63 14.52 6.75
CA ASP A 362 -0.64 13.54 7.20
C ASP A 362 -1.28 12.15 7.27
N ASN A 363 -0.52 11.07 7.04
CA ASN A 363 -1.08 9.71 7.10
C ASN A 363 -1.63 9.33 8.47
N THR A 364 -1.18 9.98 9.56
CA THR A 364 -1.77 9.80 10.90
C THR A 364 -3.20 10.31 10.99
N GLU A 365 -3.57 11.30 10.18
CA GLU A 365 -4.94 11.84 10.19
C GLU A 365 -5.93 10.84 9.60
N ILE A 366 -5.49 10.03 8.63
CA ILE A 366 -6.31 8.92 8.10
C ILE A 366 -6.62 7.94 9.25
N GLY A 367 -5.58 7.48 9.96
CA GLY A 367 -5.75 6.57 11.09
C GLY A 367 -6.66 7.12 12.17
N LYS A 368 -6.49 8.38 12.57
CA LYS A 368 -7.35 9.03 13.58
C LYS A 368 -8.81 9.08 13.13
N ARG A 369 -9.08 9.47 11.86
CA ARG A 369 -10.44 9.55 11.33
C ARG A 369 -11.14 8.20 11.28
N LEU A 370 -10.42 7.17 10.81
CA LEU A 370 -11.00 5.83 10.77
C LEU A 370 -11.24 5.27 12.18
N ILE A 371 -10.35 5.56 13.15
CA ILE A 371 -10.56 5.19 14.56
C ILE A 371 -11.76 5.95 15.14
N GLU A 372 -11.92 7.24 14.87
CA GLU A 372 -13.10 8.01 15.28
C GLU A 372 -14.39 7.34 14.78
N TYR A 373 -14.47 6.97 13.49
CA TYR A 373 -15.63 6.28 12.93
C TYR A 373 -15.90 4.89 13.54
N ILE A 374 -14.85 4.14 13.88
CA ILE A 374 -14.98 2.84 14.54
C ILE A 374 -15.55 2.99 15.97
N GLN A 375 -15.32 4.13 16.62
CA GLN A 375 -15.75 4.40 18.00
C GLN A 375 -17.14 5.06 18.11
N GLU A 376 -17.70 5.58 17.03
CA GLU A 376 -19.05 6.15 16.97
C GLU A 376 -20.14 5.07 16.89
#